data_1332f8e7ba65f2ddaaed5af4e3ff20b9
#
_entry.id   1332f8e7ba65f2ddaaed5af4e3ff20b9
#
_cell.length_a   1.000
_cell.length_b   1.000
_cell.length_c   1.000
_cell.angle_alpha   90.00
_cell.angle_beta   90.00
_cell.angle_gamma   90.00
#
_symmetry.space_group_name_H-M   'P 1'
#
loop_
_entity.id
_entity.type
_entity.pdbx_description
1 polymer ?
#
loop_
_entity_poly.entity_id
_entity_poly.type
_entity_poly.pdbx_seq_one_letter_code
_entity_poly.pdbx_strand_id
1 'polypeptide(L)'
;MDTGVAGGVLLGFAAAYIFNHSCEKQFKGLITQVYSGLRWAFLCIAAFAAAFGLAVCFVWPPLQQGVHAITRWIAASGELGIFLYGFLERLLIPTGLHHLIYMPFQFSALGGSVTVGSVTYTGAYTVTMAEYSNGLPLTGNIVWMYTGFTKTFGYLGIAAAFIFTARKERRKQTAAAILPLAVTASLAAITEPVDFLFCFVSPVLWVLHAAITGGFMVLLNALHVRAFTSNLLGSLVFNLSAAPGQTSRAALLYLLGLAEIAVYFVVFTVVIRALDLPTPGRTQEPEQTEKEIDPADVRRLIEALGGPDNIRTVDNCFTRLRITVKDTSLLDTAALLSMPHKGLVQEGQRLQLVCGLRAAQVRRLLDEQLEQCAAV
;
A
#
# COMPACT_ATOMS: atom_id res chain seq x y z
N MET A 1 -2.90 21.65 13.52
CA MET A 1 -2.82 20.26 14.02
C MET A 1 -2.94 19.32 12.83
N ASP A 2 -1.97 18.47 12.63
CA ASP A 2 -2.00 17.48 11.56
C ASP A 2 -2.37 16.13 12.18
N THR A 3 -3.56 15.61 11.85
CA THR A 3 -4.04 14.29 12.27
C THR A 3 -3.60 13.19 11.32
N GLY A 4 -2.88 13.56 10.25
CA GLY A 4 -2.38 12.64 9.25
C GLY A 4 -3.48 11.80 8.58
N VAL A 5 -3.07 10.63 8.09
CA VAL A 5 -3.96 9.67 7.39
C VAL A 5 -5.10 9.19 8.29
N ALA A 6 -4.85 8.97 9.58
CA ALA A 6 -5.87 8.47 10.51
C ALA A 6 -7.07 9.41 10.62
N GLY A 7 -6.84 10.73 10.76
CA GLY A 7 -7.91 11.73 10.77
C GLY A 7 -8.66 11.80 9.44
N GLY A 8 -7.95 11.71 8.32
CA GLY A 8 -8.55 11.69 6.98
C GLY A 8 -9.46 10.48 6.76
N VAL A 9 -9.04 9.29 7.20
CA VAL A 9 -9.83 8.05 7.12
C VAL A 9 -11.09 8.15 7.98
N LEU A 10 -10.97 8.59 9.25
CA LEU A 10 -12.12 8.75 10.14
C LEU A 10 -13.13 9.76 9.58
N LEU A 11 -12.65 10.91 9.09
CA LEU A 11 -13.51 11.94 8.51
C LEU A 11 -14.18 11.44 7.23
N GLY A 12 -13.45 10.71 6.37
CA GLY A 12 -13.98 10.13 5.15
C GLY A 12 -15.06 9.08 5.40
N PHE A 13 -14.84 8.17 6.35
CA PHE A 13 -15.85 7.18 6.77
C PHE A 13 -17.12 7.84 7.33
N ALA A 14 -16.95 8.81 8.21
CA ALA A 14 -18.08 9.53 8.79
C ALA A 14 -18.85 10.33 7.72
N ALA A 15 -18.13 10.99 6.80
CA ALA A 15 -18.76 11.72 5.70
C ALA A 15 -19.54 10.78 4.77
N ALA A 16 -19.00 9.62 4.43
CA ALA A 16 -19.68 8.62 3.62
C ALA A 16 -20.92 8.06 4.33
N TYR A 17 -20.80 7.75 5.62
CA TYR A 17 -21.92 7.31 6.45
C TYR A 17 -23.04 8.35 6.51
N ILE A 18 -22.71 9.61 6.82
CA ILE A 18 -23.66 10.73 6.89
C ILE A 18 -24.32 10.94 5.52
N PHE A 19 -23.54 10.91 4.46
CA PHE A 19 -24.04 11.06 3.08
C PHE A 19 -25.10 10.00 2.79
N ASN A 20 -24.75 8.72 2.93
CA ASN A 20 -25.65 7.61 2.64
C ASN A 20 -26.96 7.62 3.44
N HIS A 21 -26.93 8.15 4.69
CA HIS A 21 -28.12 8.22 5.55
C HIS A 21 -28.92 9.51 5.39
N SER A 22 -28.36 10.54 4.76
CA SER A 22 -28.95 11.88 4.71
C SER A 22 -29.33 12.36 3.33
N CYS A 23 -28.71 11.83 2.25
CA CYS A 23 -28.89 12.32 0.89
C CYS A 23 -30.32 12.12 0.32
N GLU A 24 -31.09 11.16 0.85
CA GLU A 24 -32.45 10.89 0.41
C GLU A 24 -33.53 11.54 1.30
N LYS A 25 -33.12 12.16 2.43
CA LYS A 25 -34.07 12.78 3.36
C LYS A 25 -34.78 13.97 2.74
N GLN A 26 -36.09 13.91 2.68
CA GLN A 26 -36.95 15.01 2.25
C GLN A 26 -37.77 15.57 3.41
N PHE A 27 -37.83 16.88 3.52
CA PHE A 27 -38.57 17.56 4.58
C PHE A 27 -39.85 18.16 4.00
N LYS A 28 -40.93 18.12 4.83
CA LYS A 28 -42.22 18.73 4.48
C LYS A 28 -42.21 20.21 4.93
N GLY A 29 -42.40 21.14 3.99
CA GLY A 29 -42.49 22.56 4.24
C GLY A 29 -41.66 23.41 3.26
N LEU A 30 -42.14 24.61 2.92
CA LEU A 30 -41.56 25.44 1.87
C LEU A 30 -40.08 25.83 2.14
N ILE A 31 -39.76 26.19 3.40
CA ILE A 31 -38.40 26.60 3.80
C ILE A 31 -37.47 25.36 3.88
N THR A 32 -37.97 24.23 4.35
CA THR A 32 -37.20 23.01 4.56
C THR A 32 -36.95 22.23 3.27
N GLN A 33 -37.73 22.41 2.23
CA GLN A 33 -37.49 21.83 0.91
C GLN A 33 -36.17 22.30 0.30
N VAL A 34 -35.77 23.56 0.59
CA VAL A 34 -34.49 24.11 0.11
C VAL A 34 -33.31 23.32 0.64
N TYR A 35 -33.41 22.74 1.83
CA TYR A 35 -32.34 21.99 2.51
C TYR A 35 -32.51 20.48 2.43
N SER A 36 -33.49 19.98 1.66
CA SER A 36 -33.73 18.54 1.51
C SER A 36 -32.68 17.84 0.63
N GLY A 37 -32.56 16.52 0.80
CA GLY A 37 -31.73 15.66 -0.05
C GLY A 37 -30.23 15.98 0.07
N LEU A 38 -29.58 16.16 -1.05
CA LEU A 38 -28.13 16.37 -1.15
C LEU A 38 -27.64 17.56 -0.33
N ARG A 39 -28.40 18.68 -0.30
CA ARG A 39 -28.05 19.88 0.46
C ARG A 39 -28.04 19.60 1.97
N TRP A 40 -28.99 18.81 2.44
CA TRP A 40 -29.04 18.37 3.84
C TRP A 40 -27.83 17.50 4.20
N ALA A 41 -27.46 16.56 3.34
CA ALA A 41 -26.28 15.73 3.55
C ALA A 41 -25.01 16.61 3.67
N PHE A 42 -24.82 17.60 2.81
CA PHE A 42 -23.68 18.51 2.92
C PHE A 42 -23.67 19.33 4.20
N LEU A 43 -24.83 19.81 4.68
CA LEU A 43 -24.91 20.52 5.94
C LEU A 43 -24.54 19.62 7.12
N CYS A 44 -25.02 18.37 7.11
CA CYS A 44 -24.67 17.39 8.14
C CYS A 44 -23.17 17.06 8.14
N ILE A 45 -22.56 16.90 6.96
CA ILE A 45 -21.12 16.68 6.82
C ILE A 45 -20.32 17.89 7.32
N ALA A 46 -20.74 19.11 6.97
CA ALA A 46 -20.08 20.33 7.43
C ALA A 46 -20.19 20.49 8.96
N ALA A 47 -21.37 20.24 9.53
CA ALA A 47 -21.57 20.27 10.99
C ALA A 47 -20.73 19.20 11.70
N PHE A 48 -20.68 17.98 11.15
CA PHE A 48 -19.81 16.92 11.66
C PHE A 48 -18.34 17.29 11.58
N ALA A 49 -17.88 17.82 10.43
CA ALA A 49 -16.48 18.23 10.25
C ALA A 49 -16.07 19.33 11.26
N ALA A 50 -16.96 20.29 11.53
CA ALA A 50 -16.74 21.30 12.56
C ALA A 50 -16.67 20.69 13.97
N ALA A 51 -17.61 19.81 14.31
CA ALA A 51 -17.61 19.11 15.61
C ALA A 51 -16.37 18.21 15.76
N PHE A 52 -16.01 17.47 14.71
CA PHE A 52 -14.80 16.65 14.67
C PHE A 52 -13.53 17.51 14.84
N GLY A 53 -13.44 18.64 14.15
CA GLY A 53 -12.33 19.58 14.29
C GLY A 53 -12.19 20.10 15.74
N LEU A 54 -13.31 20.46 16.38
CA LEU A 54 -13.32 20.85 17.79
C LEU A 54 -12.89 19.69 18.70
N ALA A 55 -13.41 18.48 18.49
CA ALA A 55 -13.03 17.31 19.27
C ALA A 55 -11.53 16.98 19.14
N VAL A 56 -10.98 17.08 17.92
CA VAL A 56 -9.55 16.89 17.65
C VAL A 56 -8.70 17.89 18.42
N CYS A 57 -9.15 19.13 18.62
CA CYS A 57 -8.40 20.11 19.41
C CYS A 57 -8.16 19.65 20.86
N PHE A 58 -9.02 18.84 21.43
CA PHE A 58 -8.89 18.32 22.79
C PHE A 58 -8.27 16.93 22.87
N VAL A 59 -8.59 16.05 21.91
CA VAL A 59 -8.17 14.65 21.92
C VAL A 59 -6.76 14.49 21.35
N TRP A 60 -6.43 15.25 20.29
CA TRP A 60 -5.16 15.09 19.59
C TRP A 60 -3.91 15.49 20.38
N PRO A 61 -3.89 16.59 21.16
CA PRO A 61 -2.70 16.97 21.91
C PRO A 61 -2.22 15.91 22.93
N PRO A 62 -3.07 15.31 23.78
CA PRO A 62 -2.63 14.24 24.67
C PRO A 62 -2.19 12.99 23.92
N LEU A 63 -2.84 12.63 22.81
CA LEU A 63 -2.41 11.52 21.95
C LEU A 63 -1.02 11.80 21.36
N GLN A 64 -0.81 13.00 20.84
CA GLN A 64 0.47 13.42 20.30
C GLN A 64 1.58 13.44 21.35
N GLN A 65 1.28 13.89 22.58
CA GLN A 65 2.22 13.83 23.70
C GLN A 65 2.60 12.38 24.04
N GLY A 66 1.64 11.45 24.02
CA GLY A 66 1.90 10.02 24.19
C GLY A 66 2.85 9.47 23.11
N VAL A 67 2.59 9.79 21.84
CA VAL A 67 3.46 9.41 20.73
C VAL A 67 4.85 10.01 20.89
N HIS A 68 4.97 11.29 21.26
CA HIS A 68 6.26 11.93 21.55
C HIS A 68 7.00 11.32 22.75
N ALA A 69 6.28 10.86 23.76
CA ALA A 69 6.91 10.15 24.89
C ALA A 69 7.49 8.81 24.44
N ILE A 70 6.74 8.03 23.67
CA ILE A 70 7.18 6.74 23.10
C ILE A 70 8.37 6.96 22.17
N THR A 71 8.31 7.90 21.24
CA THR A 71 9.40 8.15 20.28
C THR A 71 10.68 8.65 20.96
N ARG A 72 10.57 9.49 22.01
CA ARG A 72 11.71 9.88 22.82
C ARG A 72 12.33 8.70 23.58
N TRP A 73 11.49 7.82 24.13
CA TRP A 73 11.96 6.62 24.80
C TRP A 73 12.68 5.68 23.81
N ILE A 74 12.11 5.47 22.61
CA ILE A 74 12.77 4.73 21.51
C ILE A 74 14.13 5.36 21.19
N ALA A 75 14.20 6.67 20.98
CA ALA A 75 15.44 7.37 20.65
C ALA A 75 16.52 7.23 21.75
N ALA A 76 16.13 7.15 23.02
CA ALA A 76 17.03 7.03 24.17
C ALA A 76 17.43 5.56 24.48
N SER A 77 16.78 4.56 23.87
CA SER A 77 16.96 3.12 24.21
C SER A 77 18.11 2.46 23.40
N GLY A 78 18.94 3.20 22.69
CA GLY A 78 20.09 2.66 21.95
C GLY A 78 19.66 1.61 20.91
N GLU A 79 20.32 0.45 20.91
CA GLU A 79 20.03 -0.62 19.92
C GLU A 79 18.63 -1.20 20.06
N LEU A 80 18.10 -1.30 21.28
CA LEU A 80 16.71 -1.71 21.49
C LEU A 80 15.75 -0.70 20.85
N GLY A 81 16.04 0.58 20.94
CA GLY A 81 15.26 1.63 20.29
C GLY A 81 15.29 1.53 18.76
N ILE A 82 16.46 1.25 18.18
CA ILE A 82 16.60 1.01 16.74
C ILE A 82 15.75 -0.21 16.30
N PHE A 83 15.82 -1.30 17.05
CA PHE A 83 14.99 -2.47 16.79
C PHE A 83 13.50 -2.13 16.84
N LEU A 84 13.06 -1.49 17.93
CA LEU A 84 11.65 -1.14 18.13
C LEU A 84 11.14 -0.16 17.08
N TYR A 85 11.98 0.78 16.65
CA TYR A 85 11.62 1.70 15.57
C TYR A 85 11.32 0.94 14.27
N GLY A 86 12.23 0.08 13.80
CA GLY A 86 12.02 -0.72 12.60
C GLY A 86 10.87 -1.71 12.72
N PHE A 87 10.75 -2.35 13.89
CA PHE A 87 9.67 -3.28 14.20
C PHE A 87 8.29 -2.59 14.16
N LEU A 88 8.13 -1.47 14.84
CA LEU A 88 6.85 -0.75 14.91
C LEU A 88 6.51 -0.07 13.58
N GLU A 89 7.51 0.46 12.86
CA GLU A 89 7.28 1.04 11.53
C GLU A 89 6.64 0.00 10.60
N ARG A 90 7.12 -1.26 10.61
CA ARG A 90 6.54 -2.34 9.82
C ARG A 90 5.21 -2.84 10.38
N LEU A 91 5.17 -3.10 11.68
CA LEU A 91 3.99 -3.66 12.33
C LEU A 91 2.74 -2.80 12.11
N LEU A 92 2.90 -1.48 12.10
CA LEU A 92 1.80 -0.52 12.01
C LEU A 92 1.39 -0.15 10.58
N ILE A 93 2.05 -0.66 9.53
CA ILE A 93 1.68 -0.37 8.12
C ILE A 93 0.20 -0.68 7.84
N PRO A 94 -0.37 -1.85 8.19
CA PRO A 94 -1.76 -2.17 7.86
C PRO A 94 -2.78 -1.22 8.49
N THR A 95 -2.41 -0.56 9.59
CA THR A 95 -3.26 0.43 10.27
C THR A 95 -3.06 1.85 9.76
N GLY A 96 -2.04 2.10 8.94
CA GLY A 96 -1.62 3.44 8.52
C GLY A 96 -0.97 4.28 9.62
N LEU A 97 -0.80 3.74 10.85
CA LEU A 97 -0.24 4.48 11.99
C LEU A 97 1.29 4.53 12.02
N HIS A 98 1.96 3.82 11.11
CA HIS A 98 3.43 3.81 11.00
C HIS A 98 4.01 5.23 10.82
N HIS A 99 3.26 6.14 10.19
CA HIS A 99 3.64 7.55 10.06
C HIS A 99 3.89 8.24 11.42
N LEU A 100 3.13 7.87 12.45
CA LEU A 100 3.30 8.43 13.79
C LEU A 100 4.65 8.05 14.42
N ILE A 101 5.21 6.91 14.01
CA ILE A 101 6.51 6.43 14.49
C ILE A 101 7.64 7.05 13.67
N TYR A 102 7.62 6.97 12.33
CA TYR A 102 8.80 7.33 11.55
C TYR A 102 8.94 8.84 11.29
N MET A 103 7.83 9.59 11.14
CA MET A 103 7.89 11.03 10.83
C MET A 103 8.69 11.85 11.86
N PRO A 104 8.53 11.65 13.19
CA PRO A 104 9.34 12.36 14.18
C PRO A 104 10.85 12.14 14.00
N PHE A 105 11.29 10.93 13.65
CA PHE A 105 12.71 10.66 13.41
C PHE A 105 13.19 11.23 12.07
N GLN A 106 12.36 11.23 11.05
CA GLN A 106 12.75 11.75 9.74
C GLN A 106 12.88 13.27 9.70
N PHE A 107 12.02 14.02 10.44
CA PHE A 107 11.83 15.45 10.26
C PHE A 107 11.90 16.29 11.54
N SER A 108 12.28 15.71 12.70
CA SER A 108 12.48 16.45 13.94
C SER A 108 13.84 16.16 14.57
N ALA A 109 14.17 16.90 15.63
CA ALA A 109 15.43 16.75 16.35
C ALA A 109 15.65 15.35 16.96
N LEU A 110 14.62 14.50 17.04
CA LEU A 110 14.74 13.09 17.45
C LEU A 110 15.61 12.27 16.49
N GLY A 111 15.60 12.60 15.21
CA GLY A 111 16.46 11.98 14.20
C GLY A 111 17.84 12.59 14.07
N GLY A 112 18.18 13.52 14.96
CA GLY A 112 19.44 14.21 14.99
C GLY A 112 19.41 15.60 14.35
N SER A 113 20.54 16.31 14.47
CA SER A 113 20.75 17.61 13.84
C SER A 113 22.20 17.78 13.39
N VAL A 114 22.42 18.55 12.33
CA VAL A 114 23.74 18.96 11.85
C VAL A 114 23.69 20.41 11.44
N THR A 115 24.75 21.17 11.75
CA THR A 115 24.92 22.57 11.32
C THR A 115 25.95 22.62 10.21
N VAL A 116 25.57 23.14 9.05
CA VAL A 116 26.46 23.34 7.91
C VAL A 116 26.46 24.81 7.56
N GLY A 117 27.60 25.47 7.75
CA GLY A 117 27.71 26.94 7.68
C GLY A 117 26.84 27.61 8.76
N SER A 118 25.86 28.41 8.35
CA SER A 118 24.92 29.10 9.24
C SER A 118 23.53 28.40 9.35
N VAL A 119 23.34 27.28 8.67
CA VAL A 119 22.04 26.58 8.61
C VAL A 119 22.10 25.32 9.45
N THR A 120 21.11 25.14 10.34
CA THR A 120 20.94 23.90 11.11
C THR A 120 19.82 23.07 10.47
N TYR A 121 20.17 21.85 10.09
CA TYR A 121 19.27 20.83 9.56
C TYR A 121 18.87 19.87 10.67
N THR A 122 17.60 19.49 10.76
CA THR A 122 17.06 18.60 11.79
C THR A 122 16.26 17.46 11.19
N GLY A 123 16.39 16.25 11.77
CA GLY A 123 15.77 15.03 11.32
C GLY A 123 16.65 14.21 10.39
N ALA A 124 16.56 12.89 10.51
CA ALA A 124 17.44 11.95 9.82
C ALA A 124 17.52 12.19 8.31
N TYR A 125 16.37 12.42 7.67
CA TYR A 125 16.31 12.66 6.23
C TYR A 125 17.03 13.96 5.85
N THR A 126 16.69 15.08 6.51
CA THR A 126 17.25 16.39 6.18
C THR A 126 18.73 16.47 6.53
N VAL A 127 19.15 15.84 7.64
CA VAL A 127 20.56 15.72 8.03
C VAL A 127 21.34 14.93 6.98
N THR A 128 20.86 13.74 6.60
CA THR A 128 21.52 12.90 5.58
C THR A 128 21.64 13.62 4.24
N MET A 129 20.59 14.34 3.81
CA MET A 129 20.64 15.11 2.57
C MET A 129 21.62 16.29 2.65
N ALA A 130 21.67 16.98 3.80
CA ALA A 130 22.62 18.08 4.02
C ALA A 130 24.08 17.58 4.04
N GLU A 131 24.34 16.49 4.74
CA GLU A 131 25.66 15.83 4.76
C GLU A 131 26.07 15.41 3.33
N TYR A 132 25.16 14.75 2.61
CA TYR A 132 25.42 14.33 1.25
C TYR A 132 25.72 15.50 0.31
N SER A 133 24.86 16.53 0.30
CA SER A 133 24.98 17.67 -0.62
C SER A 133 26.22 18.53 -0.36
N ASN A 134 26.77 18.49 0.86
CA ASN A 134 27.96 19.23 1.24
C ASN A 134 29.25 18.36 1.27
N GLY A 135 29.17 17.12 0.78
CA GLY A 135 30.37 16.23 0.75
C GLY A 135 30.85 15.78 2.13
N LEU A 136 29.98 15.89 3.17
CA LEU A 136 30.33 15.52 4.54
C LEU A 136 30.13 13.99 4.76
N PRO A 137 30.90 13.38 5.67
CA PRO A 137 30.67 11.98 6.05
C PRO A 137 29.28 11.79 6.63
N LEU A 138 28.59 10.72 6.19
CA LEU A 138 27.28 10.36 6.75
C LEU A 138 27.42 9.94 8.21
N THR A 139 26.67 10.59 9.08
CA THR A 139 26.69 10.36 10.53
C THR A 139 25.81 9.17 10.96
N GLY A 140 25.81 8.88 12.26
CA GLY A 140 24.94 7.84 12.85
C GLY A 140 23.46 8.10 12.70
N ASN A 141 23.04 9.32 12.39
CA ASN A 141 21.62 9.69 12.22
C ASN A 141 20.94 8.96 11.07
N ILE A 142 21.72 8.46 10.09
CA ILE A 142 21.20 7.66 8.97
C ILE A 142 20.51 6.36 9.43
N VAL A 143 20.76 5.90 10.66
CA VAL A 143 20.14 4.68 11.19
C VAL A 143 18.60 4.71 11.11
N TRP A 144 18.02 5.89 11.26
CA TRP A 144 16.56 6.05 11.19
C TRP A 144 16.00 5.96 9.75
N MET A 145 16.88 5.90 8.75
CA MET A 145 16.50 5.64 7.34
C MET A 145 16.63 4.15 6.95
N TYR A 146 17.17 3.29 7.82
CA TYR A 146 17.44 1.88 7.49
C TYR A 146 16.21 1.02 7.26
N THR A 147 15.00 1.50 7.55
CA THR A 147 13.76 0.82 7.12
C THR A 147 13.69 0.66 5.59
N GLY A 148 14.37 1.51 4.83
CA GLY A 148 14.55 1.38 3.38
C GLY A 148 15.35 0.15 2.96
N PHE A 149 16.18 -0.41 3.84
CA PHE A 149 16.98 -1.60 3.55
C PHE A 149 16.09 -2.81 3.25
N THR A 150 15.14 -3.11 4.12
CA THR A 150 14.18 -4.19 3.89
C THR A 150 13.30 -3.93 2.66
N LYS A 151 12.93 -2.66 2.38
CA LYS A 151 12.21 -2.30 1.13
C LYS A 151 13.01 -2.68 -0.10
N THR A 152 14.32 -2.50 -0.04
CA THR A 152 15.25 -2.79 -1.14
C THR A 152 15.47 -4.29 -1.34
N PHE A 153 15.70 -5.04 -0.27
CA PHE A 153 16.17 -6.44 -0.36
C PHE A 153 15.14 -7.46 0.15
N GLY A 154 14.51 -7.22 1.29
CA GLY A 154 13.65 -8.18 1.97
C GLY A 154 12.49 -8.69 1.11
N TYR A 155 11.86 -7.81 0.35
CA TYR A 155 10.71 -8.18 -0.50
C TYR A 155 11.07 -9.12 -1.65
N LEU A 156 12.31 -9.11 -2.12
CA LEU A 156 12.80 -10.10 -3.09
C LEU A 156 12.86 -11.50 -2.45
N GLY A 157 13.27 -11.59 -1.19
CA GLY A 157 13.26 -12.83 -0.42
C GLY A 157 11.86 -13.36 -0.14
N ILE A 158 10.92 -12.46 0.22
CA ILE A 158 9.49 -12.80 0.41
C ILE A 158 8.90 -13.34 -0.89
N ALA A 159 9.12 -12.67 -2.01
CA ALA A 159 8.65 -13.11 -3.32
C ALA A 159 9.22 -14.48 -3.71
N ALA A 160 10.50 -14.69 -3.49
CA ALA A 160 11.15 -15.99 -3.74
C ALA A 160 10.53 -17.09 -2.88
N ALA A 161 10.21 -16.82 -1.60
CA ALA A 161 9.56 -17.78 -0.71
C ALA A 161 8.14 -18.14 -1.19
N PHE A 162 7.34 -17.16 -1.60
CA PHE A 162 5.99 -17.40 -2.14
C PHE A 162 6.04 -18.26 -3.41
N ILE A 163 6.93 -17.93 -4.36
CA ILE A 163 7.08 -18.69 -5.60
C ILE A 163 7.56 -20.12 -5.31
N PHE A 164 8.52 -20.28 -4.40
CA PHE A 164 9.07 -21.57 -4.05
C PHE A 164 8.07 -22.47 -3.33
N THR A 165 7.24 -21.92 -2.46
CA THR A 165 6.22 -22.64 -1.70
C THR A 165 4.94 -22.88 -2.47
N ALA A 166 4.69 -22.15 -3.57
CA ALA A 166 3.57 -22.37 -4.47
C ALA A 166 3.57 -23.78 -5.07
N ARG A 167 2.39 -24.31 -5.40
CA ARG A 167 2.23 -25.59 -6.11
C ARG A 167 2.99 -25.55 -7.42
N LYS A 168 3.59 -26.67 -7.80
CA LYS A 168 4.46 -26.76 -9.00
C LYS A 168 3.76 -26.21 -10.26
N GLU A 169 2.49 -26.52 -10.42
CA GLU A 169 1.64 -26.15 -11.56
C GLU A 169 1.40 -24.63 -11.61
N ARG A 170 1.36 -23.98 -10.44
CA ARG A 170 1.05 -22.55 -10.29
C ARG A 170 2.28 -21.65 -10.14
N ARG A 171 3.49 -22.23 -10.04
CA ARG A 171 4.71 -21.42 -9.79
C ARG A 171 4.95 -20.36 -10.83
N LYS A 172 4.76 -20.67 -12.12
CA LYS A 172 4.94 -19.69 -13.21
C LYS A 172 3.95 -18.53 -13.09
N GLN A 173 2.68 -18.84 -12.82
CA GLN A 173 1.62 -17.83 -12.64
C GLN A 173 1.88 -16.99 -11.39
N THR A 174 2.24 -17.63 -10.27
CA THR A 174 2.62 -16.95 -9.03
C THR A 174 3.81 -16.03 -9.24
N ALA A 175 4.84 -16.48 -9.96
CA ALA A 175 6.00 -15.66 -10.30
C ALA A 175 5.61 -14.45 -11.14
N ALA A 176 4.80 -14.65 -12.19
CA ALA A 176 4.32 -13.55 -13.04
C ALA A 176 3.52 -12.50 -12.27
N ALA A 177 2.77 -12.91 -11.24
CA ALA A 177 1.99 -12.00 -10.41
C ALA A 177 2.85 -11.27 -9.36
N ILE A 178 3.80 -11.94 -8.71
CA ILE A 178 4.50 -11.42 -7.53
C ILE A 178 5.81 -10.71 -7.87
N LEU A 179 6.57 -11.18 -8.88
CA LEU A 179 7.85 -10.55 -9.22
C LEU A 179 7.73 -9.06 -9.57
N PRO A 180 6.75 -8.60 -10.38
CA PRO A 180 6.59 -7.18 -10.65
C PRO A 180 6.35 -6.36 -9.37
N LEU A 181 5.57 -6.90 -8.43
CA LEU A 181 5.29 -6.23 -7.15
C LEU A 181 6.54 -6.13 -6.28
N ALA A 182 7.32 -7.21 -6.18
CA ALA A 182 8.57 -7.22 -5.41
C ALA A 182 9.64 -6.31 -6.03
N VAL A 183 9.73 -6.28 -7.36
CA VAL A 183 10.63 -5.36 -8.08
C VAL A 183 10.20 -3.91 -7.86
N THR A 184 8.90 -3.61 -7.89
CA THR A 184 8.37 -2.28 -7.57
C THR A 184 8.68 -1.88 -6.12
N ALA A 185 8.52 -2.81 -5.17
CA ALA A 185 8.90 -2.58 -3.78
C ALA A 185 10.39 -2.25 -3.64
N SER A 186 11.24 -3.00 -4.33
CA SER A 186 12.69 -2.80 -4.30
C SER A 186 13.12 -1.48 -4.97
N LEU A 187 12.61 -1.19 -6.16
CA LEU A 187 13.02 -0.02 -6.96
C LEU A 187 12.41 1.30 -6.47
N ALA A 188 11.14 1.27 -6.04
CA ALA A 188 10.36 2.48 -5.73
C ALA A 188 9.93 2.58 -4.26
N ALA A 189 10.26 1.60 -3.42
CA ALA A 189 9.84 1.49 -2.01
C ALA A 189 8.31 1.42 -1.80
N ILE A 190 7.55 1.02 -2.84
CA ILE A 190 6.09 0.80 -2.75
C ILE A 190 5.87 -0.65 -2.34
N THR A 191 5.61 -0.89 -1.06
CA THR A 191 5.61 -2.23 -0.45
C THR A 191 4.23 -2.80 -0.21
N GLU A 192 3.21 -1.95 -0.09
CA GLU A 192 1.85 -2.29 0.30
C GLU A 192 1.22 -3.41 -0.55
N PRO A 193 1.45 -3.47 -1.88
CA PRO A 193 0.89 -4.56 -2.68
C PRO A 193 1.41 -5.95 -2.28
N VAL A 194 2.65 -6.05 -1.80
CA VAL A 194 3.22 -7.31 -1.29
C VAL A 194 2.80 -7.52 0.17
N ASP A 195 2.83 -6.47 0.99
CA ASP A 195 2.46 -6.52 2.40
C ASP A 195 1.06 -7.09 2.58
N PHE A 196 0.09 -6.63 1.79
CA PHE A 196 -1.29 -7.11 1.88
C PHE A 196 -1.50 -8.55 1.40
N LEU A 197 -0.53 -9.15 0.70
CA LEU A 197 -0.61 -10.58 0.34
C LEU A 197 -0.42 -11.50 1.55
N PHE A 198 0.19 -11.03 2.63
CA PHE A 198 0.47 -11.90 3.78
C PHE A 198 0.09 -11.34 5.15
N CYS A 199 -0.04 -10.03 5.33
CA CYS A 199 -0.40 -9.46 6.63
C CYS A 199 -1.78 -9.95 7.12
N PHE A 200 -2.75 -10.09 6.20
CA PHE A 200 -4.08 -10.62 6.53
C PHE A 200 -4.15 -12.15 6.50
N VAL A 201 -3.25 -12.80 5.78
CA VAL A 201 -3.19 -14.27 5.70
C VAL A 201 -2.56 -14.86 6.94
N SER A 202 -1.54 -14.21 7.48
CA SER A 202 -0.80 -14.72 8.62
C SER A 202 -0.20 -13.59 9.48
N PRO A 203 -0.80 -13.29 10.63
CA PRO A 203 -0.19 -12.38 11.61
C PRO A 203 1.22 -12.81 12.04
N VAL A 204 1.50 -14.11 12.04
CA VAL A 204 2.84 -14.64 12.38
C VAL A 204 3.88 -14.19 11.36
N LEU A 205 3.60 -14.32 10.06
CA LEU A 205 4.51 -13.82 9.02
C LEU A 205 4.70 -12.31 9.12
N TRP A 206 3.62 -11.59 9.47
CA TRP A 206 3.68 -10.14 9.63
C TRP A 206 4.58 -9.70 10.79
N VAL A 207 4.43 -10.35 11.96
CA VAL A 207 5.30 -10.10 13.13
C VAL A 207 6.75 -10.47 12.84
N LEU A 208 6.99 -11.59 12.16
CA LEU A 208 8.34 -12.01 11.74
C LEU A 208 8.96 -11.00 10.75
N HIS A 209 8.18 -10.50 9.79
CA HIS A 209 8.62 -9.45 8.88
C HIS A 209 9.09 -8.21 9.66
N ALA A 210 8.27 -7.73 10.59
CA ALA A 210 8.63 -6.60 11.44
C ALA A 210 9.89 -6.87 12.27
N ALA A 211 10.02 -8.08 12.86
CA ALA A 211 11.17 -8.45 13.66
C ALA A 211 12.47 -8.57 12.85
N ILE A 212 12.41 -9.13 11.63
CA ILE A 212 13.57 -9.21 10.72
C ILE A 212 14.02 -7.80 10.35
N THR A 213 13.09 -6.90 9.99
CA THR A 213 13.41 -5.50 9.68
C THR A 213 14.14 -4.82 10.84
N GLY A 214 13.58 -4.89 12.06
CA GLY A 214 14.23 -4.32 13.25
C GLY A 214 15.61 -4.93 13.52
N GLY A 215 15.74 -6.25 13.35
CA GLY A 215 17.01 -6.96 13.53
C GLY A 215 18.09 -6.51 12.54
N PHE A 216 17.76 -6.36 11.25
CA PHE A 216 18.73 -5.86 10.25
C PHE A 216 19.09 -4.39 10.47
N MET A 217 18.18 -3.57 10.97
CA MET A 217 18.53 -2.19 11.36
C MET A 217 19.56 -2.14 12.47
N VAL A 218 19.43 -2.98 13.51
CA VAL A 218 20.43 -3.10 14.56
C VAL A 218 21.75 -3.61 14.00
N LEU A 219 21.73 -4.64 13.15
CA LEU A 219 22.92 -5.19 12.52
C LEU A 219 23.69 -4.16 11.70
N LEU A 220 22.96 -3.39 10.87
CA LEU A 220 23.56 -2.29 10.07
C LEU A 220 24.20 -1.24 10.97
N ASN A 221 23.56 -0.87 12.08
CA ASN A 221 24.11 0.09 13.03
C ASN A 221 25.34 -0.46 13.76
N ALA A 222 25.27 -1.69 14.28
CA ALA A 222 26.38 -2.35 14.99
C ALA A 222 27.61 -2.54 14.08
N LEU A 223 27.39 -2.78 12.80
CA LEU A 223 28.47 -2.85 11.81
C LEU A 223 28.88 -1.49 11.27
N HIS A 224 28.39 -0.40 11.82
CA HIS A 224 28.71 0.97 11.39
C HIS A 224 28.60 1.20 9.87
N VAL A 225 27.60 0.59 9.24
CA VAL A 225 27.28 0.86 7.85
C VAL A 225 26.70 2.27 7.77
N ARG A 226 27.32 3.17 7.01
CA ARG A 226 26.84 4.54 6.78
C ARG A 226 26.70 4.74 5.29
N ALA A 227 25.57 4.27 4.77
CA ALA A 227 25.27 4.28 3.36
C ALA A 227 23.75 4.47 3.15
N PHE A 228 23.36 5.00 2.02
CA PHE A 228 21.97 5.31 1.71
C PHE A 228 21.15 4.03 1.42
N THR A 229 19.95 3.94 1.98
CA THR A 229 19.12 2.71 1.96
C THR A 229 17.63 2.94 1.66
N SER A 230 17.24 4.02 1.02
CA SER A 230 15.81 4.35 0.80
C SER A 230 15.07 3.34 -0.09
N ASN A 231 15.67 3.02 -1.23
CA ASN A 231 15.24 2.03 -2.22
C ASN A 231 16.45 1.64 -3.08
N LEU A 232 16.34 0.62 -3.92
CA LEU A 232 17.48 0.13 -4.69
C LEU A 232 18.06 1.20 -5.62
N LEU A 233 17.20 1.91 -6.36
CA LEU A 233 17.64 2.93 -7.30
C LEU A 233 18.33 4.09 -6.58
N GLY A 234 17.69 4.62 -5.54
CA GLY A 234 18.28 5.69 -4.71
C GLY A 234 19.56 5.22 -4.01
N SER A 235 19.56 4.00 -3.46
CA SER A 235 20.76 3.41 -2.83
C SER A 235 21.93 3.35 -3.81
N LEU A 236 21.71 2.86 -5.04
CA LEU A 236 22.76 2.80 -6.05
C LEU A 236 23.24 4.20 -6.46
N VAL A 237 22.30 5.09 -6.80
CA VAL A 237 22.65 6.45 -7.25
C VAL A 237 23.45 7.19 -6.16
N PHE A 238 22.93 7.27 -4.94
CA PHE A 238 23.57 8.03 -3.88
C PHE A 238 24.88 7.40 -3.38
N ASN A 239 24.96 6.07 -3.29
CA ASN A 239 26.20 5.44 -2.82
C ASN A 239 27.30 5.42 -3.88
N LEU A 240 26.97 5.33 -5.17
CA LEU A 240 27.96 5.36 -6.25
C LEU A 240 28.46 6.78 -6.58
N SER A 241 27.59 7.80 -6.38
CA SER A 241 27.96 9.20 -6.62
C SER A 241 28.51 9.92 -5.37
N ALA A 242 28.59 9.22 -4.23
CA ALA A 242 29.13 9.79 -3.00
C ALA A 242 30.61 10.15 -3.14
N ALA A 243 31.01 11.29 -2.56
CA ALA A 243 32.40 11.69 -2.51
C ALA A 243 33.25 10.70 -1.68
N PRO A 244 34.58 10.62 -1.93
CA PRO A 244 35.45 9.74 -1.16
C PRO A 244 35.36 10.03 0.35
N GLY A 245 35.10 8.97 1.16
CA GLY A 245 34.95 9.08 2.60
C GLY A 245 33.58 9.52 3.10
N GLN A 246 32.65 9.86 2.20
CA GLN A 246 31.29 10.29 2.56
C GLN A 246 30.44 9.12 3.04
N THR A 247 30.51 7.97 2.36
CA THR A 247 29.87 6.73 2.80
C THR A 247 30.87 5.80 3.46
N SER A 248 30.41 5.01 4.42
CA SER A 248 31.21 3.98 5.08
C SER A 248 30.57 2.61 4.88
N ARG A 249 31.39 1.63 4.45
CA ARG A 249 31.00 0.23 4.28
C ARG A 249 29.82 0.01 3.33
N ALA A 250 29.71 0.83 2.28
CA ALA A 250 28.62 0.71 1.29
C ALA A 250 28.59 -0.69 0.61
N ALA A 251 29.76 -1.29 0.34
CA ALA A 251 29.81 -2.66 -0.19
C ALA A 251 29.21 -3.69 0.78
N LEU A 252 29.43 -3.51 2.09
CA LEU A 252 28.86 -4.37 3.13
C LEU A 252 27.33 -4.24 3.18
N LEU A 253 26.76 -3.05 2.89
CA LEU A 253 25.32 -2.86 2.75
C LEU A 253 24.72 -3.88 1.76
N TYR A 254 25.29 -3.97 0.56
CA TYR A 254 24.77 -4.88 -0.48
C TYR A 254 24.99 -6.35 -0.14
N LEU A 255 26.10 -6.69 0.52
CA LEU A 255 26.34 -8.06 1.02
C LEU A 255 25.31 -8.45 2.08
N LEU A 256 25.03 -7.56 3.03
CA LEU A 256 23.96 -7.77 4.03
C LEU A 256 22.58 -7.81 3.38
N GLY A 257 22.36 -7.09 2.28
CA GLY A 257 21.14 -7.16 1.48
C GLY A 257 20.91 -8.56 0.89
N LEU A 258 21.96 -9.20 0.37
CA LEU A 258 21.89 -10.60 -0.08
C LEU A 258 21.59 -11.55 1.09
N ALA A 259 22.19 -11.29 2.25
CA ALA A 259 21.89 -12.07 3.47
C ALA A 259 20.44 -11.88 3.91
N GLU A 260 19.88 -10.66 3.84
CA GLU A 260 18.49 -10.38 4.16
C GLU A 260 17.53 -11.12 3.22
N ILE A 261 17.80 -11.13 1.90
CA ILE A 261 17.05 -11.92 0.93
C ILE A 261 17.02 -13.39 1.34
N ALA A 262 18.18 -13.95 1.69
CA ALA A 262 18.28 -15.35 2.12
C ALA A 262 17.52 -15.62 3.43
N VAL A 263 17.62 -14.74 4.42
CA VAL A 263 16.89 -14.86 5.70
C VAL A 263 15.38 -14.84 5.46
N TYR A 264 14.87 -13.88 4.68
CA TYR A 264 13.46 -13.83 4.34
C TYR A 264 13.00 -15.07 3.59
N PHE A 265 13.77 -15.52 2.59
CA PHE A 265 13.46 -16.71 1.84
C PHE A 265 13.35 -17.95 2.74
N VAL A 266 14.31 -18.15 3.62
CA VAL A 266 14.33 -19.33 4.53
C VAL A 266 13.21 -19.25 5.56
N VAL A 267 13.12 -18.13 6.29
CA VAL A 267 12.13 -17.95 7.37
C VAL A 267 10.71 -18.07 6.82
N PHE A 268 10.39 -17.36 5.75
CA PHE A 268 9.05 -17.42 5.15
C PHE A 268 8.74 -18.81 4.59
N THR A 269 9.70 -19.45 3.90
CA THR A 269 9.51 -20.82 3.39
C THR A 269 9.21 -21.81 4.50
N VAL A 270 9.98 -21.74 5.60
CA VAL A 270 9.80 -22.65 6.76
C VAL A 270 8.43 -22.40 7.41
N VAL A 271 8.08 -21.16 7.70
CA VAL A 271 6.83 -20.82 8.39
C VAL A 271 5.61 -21.13 7.53
N ILE A 272 5.66 -20.78 6.23
CA ILE A 272 4.57 -21.10 5.30
C ILE A 272 4.31 -22.59 5.21
N ARG A 273 5.36 -23.41 5.19
CA ARG A 273 5.23 -24.88 5.13
C ARG A 273 4.82 -25.48 6.46
N ALA A 274 5.40 -25.00 7.57
CA ALA A 274 5.13 -25.53 8.89
C ALA A 274 3.70 -25.28 9.37
N LEU A 275 3.14 -24.11 9.01
CA LEU A 275 1.78 -23.72 9.38
C LEU A 275 0.76 -23.91 8.25
N ASP A 276 1.17 -24.51 7.13
CA ASP A 276 0.37 -24.72 5.91
C ASP A 276 -0.43 -23.48 5.48
N LEU A 277 0.24 -22.31 5.46
CA LEU A 277 -0.42 -21.03 5.22
C LEU A 277 -0.94 -20.91 3.78
N PRO A 278 -2.16 -20.37 3.60
CA PRO A 278 -2.78 -20.17 2.28
C PRO A 278 -2.18 -18.95 1.55
N THR A 279 -0.87 -18.95 1.35
CA THR A 279 -0.17 -17.90 0.60
C THR A 279 -0.41 -18.03 -0.91
N PRO A 280 -0.12 -16.99 -1.71
CA PRO A 280 -0.34 -17.02 -3.16
C PRO A 280 0.19 -18.27 -3.84
N GLY A 281 -0.64 -18.92 -4.66
CA GLY A 281 -0.32 -20.15 -5.39
C GLY A 281 -0.42 -21.44 -4.57
N ARG A 282 -0.75 -21.40 -3.26
CA ARG A 282 -0.95 -22.60 -2.41
C ARG A 282 -2.41 -23.01 -2.29
N THR A 283 -3.34 -22.05 -2.22
CA THR A 283 -4.77 -22.34 -2.14
C THR A 283 -5.26 -23.11 -3.36
N GLN A 284 -6.09 -24.14 -3.12
CA GLN A 284 -6.98 -24.67 -4.14
C GLN A 284 -8.13 -23.66 -4.30
N GLU A 285 -7.94 -22.61 -5.05
CA GLU A 285 -9.11 -22.06 -5.74
C GLU A 285 -9.60 -23.19 -6.67
N PRO A 286 -10.91 -23.50 -6.70
CA PRO A 286 -11.41 -24.43 -7.69
C PRO A 286 -10.81 -24.01 -9.03
N GLU A 287 -10.29 -24.94 -9.79
CA GLU A 287 -9.86 -24.76 -11.17
C GLU A 287 -11.05 -24.20 -11.97
N GLN A 288 -11.31 -22.93 -11.82
CA GLN A 288 -11.79 -22.18 -12.95
C GLN A 288 -10.53 -22.11 -13.83
N THR A 289 -10.41 -23.11 -14.69
CA THR A 289 -9.55 -23.03 -15.86
C THR A 289 -9.67 -21.61 -16.34
N GLU A 290 -8.60 -20.82 -16.22
CA GLU A 290 -8.58 -19.48 -16.81
C GLU A 290 -8.64 -19.72 -18.31
N LYS A 291 -9.84 -20.05 -18.82
CA LYS A 291 -10.11 -20.06 -20.24
C LYS A 291 -9.66 -18.69 -20.72
N GLU A 292 -8.80 -18.70 -21.71
CA GLU A 292 -8.52 -17.49 -22.46
C GLU A 292 -9.86 -16.80 -22.72
N ILE A 293 -9.96 -15.52 -22.44
CA ILE A 293 -11.20 -14.79 -22.68
C ILE A 293 -11.38 -14.77 -24.18
N ASP A 294 -12.32 -15.59 -24.63
CA ASP A 294 -12.69 -15.67 -26.02
C ASP A 294 -13.39 -14.35 -26.39
N PRO A 295 -13.09 -13.75 -27.56
CA PRO A 295 -13.91 -12.67 -28.10
C PRO A 295 -15.41 -12.98 -28.10
N ALA A 296 -15.81 -14.26 -28.18
CA ALA A 296 -17.19 -14.70 -28.01
C ALA A 296 -17.75 -14.44 -26.61
N ASP A 297 -16.94 -14.56 -25.55
CA ASP A 297 -17.37 -14.24 -24.18
C ASP A 297 -17.61 -12.75 -24.02
N VAL A 298 -16.79 -11.93 -24.68
CA VAL A 298 -16.96 -10.46 -24.66
C VAL A 298 -18.21 -10.02 -25.42
N ARG A 299 -18.54 -10.68 -26.53
CA ARG A 299 -19.81 -10.43 -27.24
C ARG A 299 -21.03 -10.77 -26.38
N ARG A 300 -20.99 -11.92 -25.71
CA ARG A 300 -22.03 -12.31 -24.73
C ARG A 300 -22.14 -11.30 -23.59
N LEU A 301 -21.01 -10.72 -23.16
CA LEU A 301 -21.01 -9.66 -22.15
C LEU A 301 -21.75 -8.42 -22.66
N ILE A 302 -21.50 -7.98 -23.90
CA ILE A 302 -22.18 -6.85 -24.51
C ILE A 302 -23.69 -7.13 -24.64
N GLU A 303 -24.06 -8.32 -25.11
CA GLU A 303 -25.46 -8.76 -25.21
C GLU A 303 -26.15 -8.77 -23.83
N ALA A 304 -25.51 -9.34 -22.82
CA ALA A 304 -26.03 -9.41 -21.46
C ALA A 304 -26.14 -8.02 -20.77
N LEU A 305 -25.39 -7.04 -21.24
CA LEU A 305 -25.48 -5.63 -20.82
C LEU A 305 -26.61 -4.88 -21.53
N GLY A 306 -27.36 -5.53 -22.44
CA GLY A 306 -28.45 -4.91 -23.21
C GLY A 306 -27.99 -4.32 -24.54
N GLY A 307 -26.85 -4.76 -25.06
CA GLY A 307 -26.26 -4.31 -26.32
C GLY A 307 -25.33 -3.09 -26.21
N PRO A 308 -24.63 -2.77 -27.32
CA PRO A 308 -23.62 -1.69 -27.32
C PRO A 308 -24.23 -0.33 -26.99
N ASP A 309 -25.45 -0.08 -27.43
CA ASP A 309 -26.15 1.21 -27.23
C ASP A 309 -26.51 1.46 -25.75
N ASN A 310 -26.66 0.41 -24.95
CA ASN A 310 -26.94 0.52 -23.53
C ASN A 310 -25.69 0.82 -22.68
N ILE A 311 -24.50 0.60 -23.21
CA ILE A 311 -23.26 0.86 -22.52
C ILE A 311 -22.93 2.35 -22.62
N ARG A 312 -22.81 3.03 -21.46
CA ARG A 312 -22.47 4.45 -21.38
C ARG A 312 -20.97 4.68 -21.22
N THR A 313 -20.36 3.96 -20.27
CA THR A 313 -18.92 4.04 -20.00
C THR A 313 -18.40 2.69 -19.56
N VAL A 314 -17.17 2.38 -19.95
CA VAL A 314 -16.44 1.22 -19.49
C VAL A 314 -15.12 1.71 -18.91
N ASP A 315 -14.81 1.29 -17.70
CA ASP A 315 -13.58 1.61 -17.01
C ASP A 315 -13.05 0.38 -16.27
N ASN A 316 -11.79 0.35 -15.88
CA ASN A 316 -11.27 -0.74 -15.08
C ASN A 316 -10.32 -0.26 -13.99
N CYS A 317 -10.28 -0.98 -12.87
CA CYS A 317 -9.16 -0.94 -11.95
C CYS A 317 -8.35 -2.23 -12.10
N PHE A 318 -7.38 -2.45 -11.22
CA PHE A 318 -6.46 -3.59 -11.31
C PHE A 318 -7.16 -4.96 -11.35
N THR A 319 -8.32 -5.11 -10.70
CA THR A 319 -9.03 -6.38 -10.58
C THR A 319 -10.49 -6.35 -11.02
N ARG A 320 -11.06 -5.19 -11.34
CA ARG A 320 -12.49 -5.03 -11.64
C ARG A 320 -12.70 -4.26 -12.92
N LEU A 321 -13.64 -4.72 -13.72
CA LEU A 321 -14.24 -3.96 -14.81
C LEU A 321 -15.41 -3.16 -14.23
N ARG A 322 -15.50 -1.88 -14.54
CA ARG A 322 -16.56 -0.97 -14.12
C ARG A 322 -17.33 -0.51 -15.34
N ILE A 323 -18.60 -0.83 -15.38
CA ILE A 323 -19.47 -0.54 -16.51
C ILE A 323 -20.64 0.33 -16.03
N THR A 324 -20.95 1.39 -16.73
CA THR A 324 -22.17 2.17 -16.50
C THR A 324 -23.09 1.96 -17.67
N VAL A 325 -24.34 1.55 -17.40
CA VAL A 325 -25.36 1.36 -18.41
C VAL A 325 -26.39 2.50 -18.39
N LYS A 326 -27.09 2.69 -19.49
CA LYS A 326 -28.16 3.70 -19.60
C LYS A 326 -29.46 3.21 -18.96
N ASP A 327 -29.83 1.96 -19.23
CA ASP A 327 -31.06 1.32 -18.73
C ASP A 327 -30.76 -0.04 -18.11
N THR A 328 -31.12 -0.20 -16.86
CA THR A 328 -30.91 -1.43 -16.09
C THR A 328 -31.95 -2.51 -16.38
N SER A 329 -33.09 -2.15 -16.99
CA SER A 329 -34.12 -3.09 -17.38
C SER A 329 -33.72 -4.01 -18.54
N LEU A 330 -32.72 -3.60 -19.31
CA LEU A 330 -32.14 -4.33 -20.44
C LEU A 330 -31.07 -5.35 -20.02
N LEU A 331 -30.71 -5.40 -18.74
CA LEU A 331 -29.67 -6.31 -18.25
C LEU A 331 -30.18 -7.74 -18.13
N ASP A 332 -29.46 -8.66 -18.75
CA ASP A 332 -29.65 -10.10 -18.46
C ASP A 332 -28.72 -10.50 -17.29
N THR A 333 -29.23 -10.35 -16.08
CA THR A 333 -28.51 -10.69 -14.87
C THR A 333 -28.14 -12.17 -14.78
N ALA A 334 -28.96 -13.07 -15.34
CA ALA A 334 -28.68 -14.49 -15.34
C ALA A 334 -27.48 -14.82 -16.25
N ALA A 335 -27.44 -14.23 -17.43
CA ALA A 335 -26.33 -14.37 -18.34
C ALA A 335 -25.03 -13.74 -17.73
N LEU A 336 -25.12 -12.55 -17.11
CA LEU A 336 -23.99 -11.92 -16.42
C LEU A 336 -23.42 -12.81 -15.32
N LEU A 337 -24.26 -13.45 -14.49
CA LEU A 337 -23.83 -14.35 -13.42
C LEU A 337 -23.25 -15.67 -13.93
N SER A 338 -23.60 -16.11 -15.14
CA SER A 338 -23.07 -17.33 -15.75
C SER A 338 -21.68 -17.17 -16.39
N MET A 339 -21.23 -15.92 -16.53
CA MET A 339 -19.93 -15.61 -17.16
C MET A 339 -18.75 -15.90 -16.23
N PRO A 340 -17.54 -16.12 -16.76
CA PRO A 340 -16.35 -16.39 -15.95
C PRO A 340 -15.86 -15.12 -15.23
N HIS A 341 -16.47 -14.77 -14.10
CA HIS A 341 -16.04 -13.70 -13.19
C HIS A 341 -16.02 -14.19 -11.73
N LYS A 342 -15.29 -13.49 -10.85
CA LYS A 342 -15.19 -13.81 -9.41
C LYS A 342 -16.28 -13.15 -8.57
N GLY A 343 -17.12 -12.32 -9.16
CA GLY A 343 -18.24 -11.64 -8.51
C GLY A 343 -18.78 -10.48 -9.35
N LEU A 344 -20.07 -10.20 -9.18
CA LEU A 344 -20.79 -9.09 -9.78
C LEU A 344 -21.40 -8.24 -8.67
N VAL A 345 -21.11 -6.93 -8.69
CA VAL A 345 -21.75 -5.95 -7.82
C VAL A 345 -22.50 -4.95 -8.69
N GLN A 346 -23.76 -4.73 -8.40
CA GLN A 346 -24.60 -3.74 -9.10
C GLN A 346 -25.09 -2.69 -8.13
N GLU A 347 -24.86 -1.43 -8.47
CA GLU A 347 -25.31 -0.24 -7.74
C GLU A 347 -26.04 0.70 -8.71
N GLY A 348 -27.35 0.57 -8.81
CA GLY A 348 -28.13 1.32 -9.80
C GLY A 348 -27.64 1.01 -11.21
N GLN A 349 -27.25 2.05 -11.98
CA GLN A 349 -26.74 1.91 -13.35
C GLN A 349 -25.27 1.47 -13.43
N ARG A 350 -24.58 1.32 -12.30
CA ARG A 350 -23.17 0.93 -12.24
C ARG A 350 -23.04 -0.55 -11.93
N LEU A 351 -22.27 -1.25 -12.77
CA LEU A 351 -21.91 -2.65 -12.58
C LEU A 351 -20.40 -2.76 -12.35
N GLN A 352 -19.99 -3.63 -11.45
CA GLN A 352 -18.58 -3.97 -11.22
C GLN A 352 -18.42 -5.49 -11.36
N LEU A 353 -17.74 -5.93 -12.41
CA LEU A 353 -17.34 -7.33 -12.58
C LEU A 353 -15.94 -7.54 -12.01
N VAL A 354 -15.81 -8.49 -11.09
CA VAL A 354 -14.51 -8.87 -10.53
C VAL A 354 -13.82 -9.85 -11.48
N CYS A 355 -12.96 -9.35 -12.36
CA CYS A 355 -12.24 -10.14 -13.38
C CYS A 355 -10.83 -10.57 -12.94
N GLY A 356 -10.40 -10.18 -11.72
CA GLY A 356 -9.01 -10.38 -11.28
C GLY A 356 -8.02 -9.64 -12.18
N LEU A 357 -6.81 -10.16 -12.32
CA LEU A 357 -5.74 -9.53 -13.10
C LEU A 357 -6.06 -9.35 -14.60
N ARG A 358 -7.15 -9.97 -15.07
CA ARG A 358 -7.60 -9.87 -16.46
C ARG A 358 -8.48 -8.64 -16.75
N ALA A 359 -8.79 -7.82 -15.76
CA ALA A 359 -9.69 -6.67 -15.94
C ALA A 359 -9.25 -5.75 -17.09
N ALA A 360 -7.96 -5.46 -17.23
CA ALA A 360 -7.42 -4.66 -18.32
C ALA A 360 -7.52 -5.34 -19.70
N GLN A 361 -7.36 -6.67 -19.76
CA GLN A 361 -7.52 -7.45 -20.99
C GLN A 361 -8.98 -7.49 -21.45
N VAL A 362 -9.92 -7.75 -20.52
CA VAL A 362 -11.36 -7.71 -20.80
C VAL A 362 -11.78 -6.35 -21.31
N ARG A 363 -11.27 -5.28 -20.66
CA ARG A 363 -11.54 -3.90 -21.09
C ARG A 363 -11.10 -3.65 -22.52
N ARG A 364 -9.87 -4.02 -22.87
CA ARG A 364 -9.37 -3.82 -24.24
C ARG A 364 -10.19 -4.56 -25.27
N LEU A 365 -10.49 -5.86 -25.03
CA LEU A 365 -11.32 -6.67 -25.94
C LEU A 365 -12.75 -6.10 -26.08
N LEU A 366 -13.29 -5.53 -25.02
CA LEU A 366 -14.60 -4.93 -25.00
C LEU A 366 -14.62 -3.63 -25.81
N ASP A 367 -13.59 -2.77 -25.68
CA ASP A 367 -13.45 -1.57 -26.48
C ASP A 367 -13.30 -1.93 -27.98
N GLU A 368 -12.47 -2.92 -28.34
CA GLU A 368 -12.30 -3.42 -29.71
C GLU A 368 -13.64 -3.91 -30.31
N GLN A 369 -14.47 -4.63 -29.54
CA GLN A 369 -15.77 -5.10 -30.00
C GLN A 369 -16.80 -3.97 -30.14
N LEU A 370 -16.80 -2.99 -29.22
CA LEU A 370 -17.67 -1.82 -29.31
C LEU A 370 -17.33 -0.94 -30.52
N GLU A 371 -16.05 -0.76 -30.83
CA GLU A 371 -15.62 -0.04 -32.04
C GLU A 371 -16.07 -0.76 -33.32
N GLN A 372 -15.99 -2.10 -33.34
CA GLN A 372 -16.51 -2.89 -34.49
C GLN A 372 -18.03 -2.75 -34.65
N CYS A 373 -18.78 -2.70 -33.55
CA CYS A 373 -20.24 -2.50 -33.60
C CYS A 373 -20.62 -1.06 -34.05
N ALA A 374 -19.79 -0.07 -33.78
CA ALA A 374 -20.02 1.31 -34.20
C ALA A 374 -19.65 1.58 -35.68
N ALA A 375 -18.86 0.69 -36.30
CA ALA A 375 -18.41 0.82 -37.69
C ALA A 375 -19.36 0.13 -38.71
N VAL A 376 -20.39 -0.56 -38.25
CA VAL A 376 -21.47 -1.21 -39.05
C VAL A 376 -22.75 -0.38 -38.96
#